data_0e2c1121d68696c09992b45f5d975c8b
#
_entry.id   0e2c1121d68696c09992b45f5d975c8b
#
_cell.length_a   1.000
_cell.length_b   1.000
_cell.length_c   1.000
_cell.angle_alpha   90.00
_cell.angle_beta   90.00
_cell.angle_gamma   90.00
#
_symmetry.space_group_name_H-M   'P 1'
#
loop_
_entity.id
_entity.type
_entity.pdbx_description
1 polymer ?
#
loop_
_entity_poly.entity_id
_entity_poly.type
_entity_poly.pdbx_seq_one_letter_code
_entity_poly.pdbx_strand_id
1 'polypeptide(L)'
;MKKKFSAPWAHRVYRTYSAYRNTRHLSRRTFLRMAGSAGVLGLGAATGCSLDETLQKNVIRGTTMGTYYAITYLHDGKNPSVEDVRKKIEERFSAINQQMSTYIPDSELSRFNQFRDVNTPFPVSSNVITVVREAIRLHAVTAGKLDVTVGPLVNLWGFGPDGRANRVPTDAEIRRAKAQCGINNLDIVGDALVKKIPDLYVYLSSIAKGFGVEYIADELEALGIDRYLVDVGGEVRGLGASAHGGPWRVAVERPISQEDTFLDRMVHLADSSVATSGDYRNYFEKDGHRYSHTIDPSTGRPITHNLASVTVMHHSCMTADGLATGLDVLGPDKGMEQAIKMDIACTMIVKEGGTFHEKMSPAWRRQTE
;
A
#
# COMPACT_ATOMS: atom_id res chain seq x y z
N MET A 1 12.78 6.72 -31.21
CA MET A 1 12.07 5.45 -31.18
C MET A 1 11.44 5.29 -29.78
N LYS A 2 10.14 5.56 -29.64
CA LYS A 2 9.43 5.47 -28.35
C LYS A 2 9.04 4.00 -28.12
N LYS A 3 9.70 3.29 -27.21
CA LYS A 3 9.27 1.97 -26.75
C LYS A 3 8.09 2.16 -25.81
N LYS A 4 6.91 1.71 -26.25
CA LYS A 4 5.72 1.54 -25.39
C LYS A 4 6.02 0.41 -24.42
N PHE A 5 6.10 0.72 -23.14
CA PHE A 5 6.06 -0.28 -22.08
C PHE A 5 4.60 -0.77 -21.96
N SER A 6 4.30 -1.92 -22.51
CA SER A 6 3.09 -2.66 -22.18
C SER A 6 3.42 -3.60 -21.03
N ALA A 7 2.91 -3.30 -19.85
CA ALA A 7 3.06 -4.18 -18.69
C ALA A 7 2.08 -5.38 -18.82
N PRO A 8 2.55 -6.63 -18.96
CA PRO A 8 1.69 -7.80 -19.25
C PRO A 8 0.74 -8.18 -18.10
N TRP A 9 0.90 -7.60 -16.91
CA TRP A 9 0.14 -7.93 -15.70
C TRP A 9 -1.18 -7.17 -15.57
N ALA A 10 -1.32 -6.01 -16.20
CA ALA A 10 -2.56 -5.22 -16.16
C ALA A 10 -3.80 -5.97 -16.69
N HIS A 11 -3.61 -6.94 -17.59
CA HIS A 11 -4.70 -7.76 -18.14
C HIS A 11 -5.11 -8.95 -17.27
N ARG A 12 -4.30 -9.36 -16.27
CA ARG A 12 -4.59 -10.55 -15.44
C ARG A 12 -5.48 -10.24 -14.24
N VAL A 13 -5.36 -9.06 -13.65
CA VAL A 13 -6.20 -8.63 -12.51
C VAL A 13 -7.67 -8.45 -12.92
N TYR A 14 -7.92 -8.12 -14.20
CA TYR A 14 -9.29 -7.97 -14.73
C TYR A 14 -10.09 -9.28 -14.82
N ARG A 15 -9.44 -10.45 -14.93
CA ARG A 15 -10.15 -11.74 -15.05
C ARG A 15 -10.71 -12.27 -13.74
N THR A 16 -10.09 -11.98 -12.62
CA THR A 16 -10.52 -12.47 -11.29
C THR A 16 -11.78 -11.77 -10.79
N TYR A 17 -11.96 -10.48 -11.09
CA TYR A 17 -13.16 -9.74 -10.68
C TYR A 17 -14.41 -10.06 -11.53
N SER A 18 -14.24 -10.54 -12.77
CA SER A 18 -15.35 -10.90 -13.66
C SER A 18 -15.90 -12.31 -13.40
N ALA A 19 -15.10 -13.22 -12.84
CA ALA A 19 -15.52 -14.62 -12.59
C ALA A 19 -16.50 -14.77 -11.42
N TYR A 20 -16.59 -13.79 -10.52
CA TYR A 20 -17.50 -13.82 -9.36
C TYR A 20 -18.95 -13.47 -9.70
N ARG A 21 -19.27 -13.15 -10.95
CA ARG A 21 -20.62 -12.74 -11.40
C ARG A 21 -21.48 -13.88 -11.90
N ASN A 22 -20.98 -15.12 -12.04
CA ASN A 22 -21.65 -16.18 -12.82
C ASN A 22 -21.96 -17.49 -12.08
N THR A 23 -22.10 -17.48 -10.77
CA THR A 23 -22.61 -18.70 -10.09
C THR A 23 -23.76 -18.36 -9.13
N ARG A 24 -24.96 -18.27 -9.67
CA ARG A 24 -26.26 -18.66 -9.08
C ARG A 24 -27.39 -18.34 -10.06
N HIS A 25 -27.56 -19.20 -11.06
CA HIS A 25 -28.86 -19.36 -11.72
C HIS A 25 -29.72 -20.29 -10.87
N LEU A 26 -30.49 -19.70 -9.96
CA LEU A 26 -31.67 -20.39 -9.41
C LEU A 26 -32.83 -20.14 -10.38
N SER A 27 -33.39 -21.25 -10.86
CA SER A 27 -34.47 -21.33 -11.81
C SER A 27 -35.73 -20.57 -11.36
N ARG A 28 -36.30 -19.78 -12.27
CA ARG A 28 -37.54 -18.98 -12.11
C ARG A 28 -38.81 -19.80 -11.80
N ARG A 29 -38.75 -21.10 -11.60
CA ARG A 29 -39.91 -21.98 -11.40
C ARG A 29 -40.29 -22.27 -9.95
N THR A 30 -39.52 -21.83 -8.94
CA THR A 30 -39.78 -22.10 -7.52
C THR A 30 -40.46 -20.95 -6.78
N PHE A 31 -40.70 -19.80 -7.44
CA PHE A 31 -41.25 -18.59 -6.77
C PHE A 31 -42.78 -18.40 -6.91
N LEU A 32 -43.50 -19.34 -7.53
CA LEU A 32 -44.93 -19.19 -7.83
C LEU A 32 -45.86 -20.16 -7.09
N ARG A 33 -45.48 -20.61 -5.90
CA ARG A 33 -46.41 -21.42 -5.06
C ARG A 33 -46.31 -21.08 -3.58
N MET A 34 -46.60 -19.86 -3.18
CA MET A 34 -47.02 -19.49 -1.82
C MET A 34 -47.66 -18.10 -1.83
N ALA A 35 -48.81 -18.01 -2.45
CA ALA A 35 -49.72 -16.91 -2.21
C ALA A 35 -51.02 -17.52 -1.72
N GLY A 36 -51.35 -17.30 -0.46
CA GLY A 36 -52.65 -17.67 0.11
C GLY A 36 -52.59 -17.88 1.61
N SER A 37 -52.86 -16.82 2.36
CA SER A 37 -53.90 -16.75 3.40
C SER A 37 -53.63 -15.58 4.37
N ALA A 38 -54.67 -14.82 4.57
CA ALA A 38 -54.79 -13.58 5.32
C ALA A 38 -54.59 -13.74 6.84
N GLY A 39 -54.17 -12.66 7.50
CA GLY A 39 -54.16 -12.53 8.95
C GLY A 39 -53.71 -11.14 9.38
N VAL A 40 -54.62 -10.38 9.91
CA VAL A 40 -54.65 -8.96 10.28
C VAL A 40 -53.88 -8.64 11.57
N LEU A 41 -53.32 -7.41 11.65
CA LEU A 41 -52.98 -6.57 12.81
C LEU A 41 -51.75 -6.86 13.65
N GLY A 42 -50.83 -5.89 13.60
CA GLY A 42 -49.80 -5.62 14.58
C GLY A 42 -49.00 -4.39 14.20
N LEU A 43 -49.47 -3.17 14.60
CA LEU A 43 -48.65 -1.95 14.58
C LEU A 43 -47.48 -2.16 15.57
N GLY A 44 -46.35 -2.55 15.08
CA GLY A 44 -45.09 -2.44 15.78
C GLY A 44 -44.22 -1.44 15.00
N ALA A 45 -43.98 -0.28 15.59
CA ALA A 45 -43.03 0.69 15.06
C ALA A 45 -41.63 0.06 15.09
N ALA A 46 -41.27 -0.60 14.01
CA ALA A 46 -39.88 -0.92 13.74
C ALA A 46 -39.22 0.42 13.30
N THR A 47 -38.48 1.04 14.20
CA THR A 47 -37.47 2.03 13.83
C THR A 47 -36.39 1.32 13.02
N GLY A 48 -36.72 1.01 11.78
CA GLY A 48 -35.76 0.60 10.80
C GLY A 48 -34.82 1.77 10.51
N CYS A 49 -33.53 1.61 10.75
CA CYS A 49 -32.56 2.47 10.12
C CYS A 49 -32.83 2.39 8.61
N SER A 50 -33.45 3.43 8.07
CA SER A 50 -33.56 3.60 6.63
C SER A 50 -32.11 3.73 6.10
N LEU A 51 -31.64 2.72 5.40
CA LEU A 51 -30.50 2.86 4.50
C LEU A 51 -30.89 4.01 3.57
N ASP A 52 -30.03 5.01 3.51
CA ASP A 52 -30.23 6.22 2.73
C ASP A 52 -30.36 5.80 1.25
N GLU A 53 -31.59 5.62 0.75
CA GLU A 53 -31.89 5.10 -0.60
C GLU A 53 -31.34 6.00 -1.73
N THR A 54 -30.77 7.16 -1.38
CA THR A 54 -30.25 8.15 -2.32
C THR A 54 -28.79 7.92 -2.69
N LEU A 55 -28.01 7.16 -1.89
CA LEU A 55 -26.59 6.98 -2.12
C LEU A 55 -26.31 5.90 -3.19
N GLN A 56 -25.57 6.29 -4.21
CA GLN A 56 -25.14 5.40 -5.29
C GLN A 56 -23.67 5.01 -5.11
N LYS A 57 -23.36 3.77 -5.50
CA LYS A 57 -21.97 3.30 -5.54
C LYS A 57 -21.28 3.83 -6.79
N ASN A 58 -20.24 4.63 -6.59
CA ASN A 58 -19.39 5.17 -7.63
C ASN A 58 -18.02 4.50 -7.59
N VAL A 59 -17.37 4.34 -8.75
CA VAL A 59 -16.03 3.73 -8.85
C VAL A 59 -15.18 4.50 -9.85
N ILE A 60 -14.05 5.02 -9.37
CA ILE A 60 -13.04 5.69 -10.19
C ILE A 60 -11.79 4.82 -10.24
N ARG A 61 -11.22 4.63 -11.43
CA ARG A 61 -10.01 3.82 -11.64
C ARG A 61 -9.05 4.54 -12.55
N GLY A 62 -7.76 4.26 -12.36
CA GLY A 62 -6.68 4.78 -13.18
C GLY A 62 -5.32 4.22 -12.76
N THR A 63 -4.26 4.94 -13.14
CA THR A 63 -2.88 4.59 -12.83
C THR A 63 -2.17 5.77 -12.19
N THR A 64 -1.36 5.51 -11.16
CA THR A 64 -0.55 6.48 -10.44
C THR A 64 0.64 5.80 -9.79
N MET A 65 1.71 6.52 -9.45
CA MET A 65 2.84 6.02 -8.66
C MET A 65 3.41 4.68 -9.16
N GLY A 66 3.39 4.45 -10.49
CA GLY A 66 3.86 3.21 -11.13
C GLY A 66 2.93 2.01 -10.98
N THR A 67 1.70 2.18 -10.43
CA THR A 67 0.72 1.13 -10.20
C THR A 67 -0.70 1.60 -10.60
N TYR A 68 -1.73 0.82 -10.25
CA TYR A 68 -3.13 1.18 -10.41
C TYR A 68 -3.69 1.87 -9.15
N TYR A 69 -4.84 2.53 -9.32
CA TYR A 69 -5.72 2.88 -8.22
C TYR A 69 -7.18 2.51 -8.52
N ALA A 70 -7.94 2.22 -7.45
CA ALA A 70 -9.36 1.98 -7.50
C ALA A 70 -10.02 2.63 -6.28
N ILE A 71 -10.91 3.59 -6.51
CA ILE A 71 -11.61 4.32 -5.47
C ILE A 71 -13.10 4.00 -5.61
N THR A 72 -13.66 3.39 -4.58
CA THR A 72 -15.09 3.10 -4.48
C THR A 72 -15.68 3.96 -3.38
N TYR A 73 -16.76 4.69 -3.66
CA TYR A 73 -17.41 5.52 -2.66
C TYR A 73 -18.93 5.56 -2.86
N LEU A 74 -19.65 5.91 -1.81
CA LEU A 74 -21.10 6.07 -1.81
C LEU A 74 -21.42 7.56 -1.77
N HIS A 75 -22.15 8.03 -2.76
CA HIS A 75 -22.56 9.43 -2.88
C HIS A 75 -23.79 9.55 -3.78
N ASP A 76 -24.61 10.57 -3.61
CA ASP A 76 -25.79 10.81 -4.44
C ASP A 76 -25.46 11.26 -5.89
N GLY A 77 -24.20 11.60 -6.15
CA GLY A 77 -23.68 11.98 -7.46
C GLY A 77 -24.07 13.37 -7.95
N LYS A 78 -24.70 14.19 -7.11
CA LYS A 78 -25.20 15.51 -7.53
C LYS A 78 -24.21 16.63 -7.27
N ASN A 79 -23.65 16.68 -6.06
CA ASN A 79 -22.71 17.73 -5.67
C ASN A 79 -21.74 17.22 -4.59
N PRO A 80 -20.45 16.95 -4.89
CA PRO A 80 -19.85 17.08 -6.22
C PRO A 80 -20.32 16.00 -7.21
N SER A 81 -20.21 16.27 -8.52
CA SER A 81 -20.41 15.26 -9.53
C SER A 81 -19.28 14.22 -9.55
N VAL A 82 -19.53 13.04 -10.12
CA VAL A 82 -18.48 11.99 -10.26
C VAL A 82 -17.26 12.50 -11.03
N GLU A 83 -17.47 13.37 -12.01
CA GLU A 83 -16.39 13.96 -12.80
C GLU A 83 -15.58 14.99 -11.99
N ASP A 84 -16.21 15.78 -11.14
CA ASP A 84 -15.52 16.69 -10.22
C ASP A 84 -14.67 15.92 -9.23
N VAL A 85 -15.18 14.83 -8.66
CA VAL A 85 -14.43 13.94 -7.76
C VAL A 85 -13.22 13.33 -8.50
N ARG A 86 -13.44 12.83 -9.73
CA ARG A 86 -12.35 12.27 -10.56
C ARG A 86 -11.26 13.31 -10.79
N LYS A 87 -11.62 14.50 -11.21
CA LYS A 87 -10.66 15.58 -11.46
C LYS A 87 -9.82 15.90 -10.22
N LYS A 88 -10.45 16.00 -9.05
CA LYS A 88 -9.76 16.24 -7.78
C LYS A 88 -8.77 15.11 -7.44
N ILE A 89 -9.18 13.87 -7.60
CA ILE A 89 -8.32 12.69 -7.37
C ILE A 89 -7.09 12.72 -8.30
N GLU A 90 -7.28 13.01 -9.58
CA GLU A 90 -6.19 13.08 -10.58
C GLU A 90 -5.23 14.25 -10.28
N GLU A 91 -5.75 15.40 -9.86
CA GLU A 91 -4.95 16.56 -9.39
C GLU A 91 -4.10 16.18 -8.17
N ARG A 92 -4.67 15.48 -7.18
CA ARG A 92 -3.97 15.02 -5.97
C ARG A 92 -2.85 14.02 -6.31
N PHE A 93 -3.13 13.02 -7.15
CA PHE A 93 -2.10 12.07 -7.58
C PHE A 93 -0.99 12.73 -8.40
N SER A 94 -1.34 13.69 -9.26
CA SER A 94 -0.35 14.48 -10.00
C SER A 94 0.58 15.24 -9.03
N ALA A 95 0.01 15.88 -8.01
CA ALA A 95 0.77 16.58 -6.98
C ALA A 95 1.74 15.66 -6.23
N ILE A 96 1.27 14.48 -5.75
CA ILE A 96 2.14 13.50 -5.06
C ILE A 96 3.28 13.04 -5.97
N ASN A 97 2.99 12.72 -7.23
CA ASN A 97 4.02 12.30 -8.18
C ASN A 97 5.07 13.38 -8.39
N GLN A 98 4.66 14.64 -8.54
CA GLN A 98 5.57 15.78 -8.70
C GLN A 98 6.36 16.09 -7.42
N GLN A 99 5.83 15.74 -6.26
CA GLN A 99 6.51 15.94 -4.97
C GLN A 99 7.49 14.78 -4.65
N MET A 100 7.11 13.52 -4.85
CA MET A 100 7.79 12.37 -4.23
C MET A 100 8.39 11.36 -5.22
N SER A 101 8.10 11.46 -6.53
CA SER A 101 8.60 10.48 -7.49
C SER A 101 10.07 10.71 -7.81
N THR A 102 10.90 9.69 -7.59
CA THR A 102 12.29 9.68 -8.05
C THR A 102 12.43 9.32 -9.55
N TYR A 103 11.34 8.93 -10.20
CA TYR A 103 11.27 8.65 -11.64
C TYR A 103 10.97 9.91 -12.47
N ILE A 104 10.59 11.02 -11.83
CA ILE A 104 10.38 12.33 -12.44
C ILE A 104 11.62 13.17 -12.13
N PRO A 105 12.45 13.52 -13.13
CA PRO A 105 13.76 14.16 -12.90
C PRO A 105 13.69 15.53 -12.21
N ASP A 106 12.60 16.27 -12.42
CA ASP A 106 12.33 17.60 -11.85
C ASP A 106 11.33 17.61 -10.72
N SER A 107 10.97 16.41 -10.18
CA SER A 107 10.18 16.32 -8.96
C SER A 107 10.91 17.00 -7.79
N GLU A 108 10.15 17.39 -6.77
CA GLU A 108 10.70 18.00 -5.57
C GLU A 108 11.77 17.12 -4.91
N LEU A 109 11.45 15.82 -4.74
CA LEU A 109 12.38 14.86 -4.16
C LEU A 109 13.61 14.60 -5.05
N SER A 110 13.44 14.54 -6.38
CA SER A 110 14.57 14.40 -7.31
C SER A 110 15.51 15.61 -7.28
N ARG A 111 14.96 16.82 -7.19
CA ARG A 111 15.75 18.04 -7.01
C ARG A 111 16.51 18.05 -5.67
N PHE A 112 15.85 17.62 -4.58
CA PHE A 112 16.54 17.41 -3.30
C PHE A 112 17.65 16.37 -3.42
N ASN A 113 17.42 15.24 -4.09
CA ASN A 113 18.43 14.22 -4.28
C ASN A 113 19.65 14.72 -5.10
N GLN A 114 19.44 15.60 -6.07
CA GLN A 114 20.49 16.24 -6.87
C GLN A 114 21.23 17.36 -6.13
N PHE A 115 20.60 17.98 -5.13
CA PHE A 115 21.19 19.04 -4.31
C PHE A 115 22.39 18.48 -3.52
N ARG A 116 23.55 19.17 -3.53
CA ARG A 116 24.82 18.66 -3.00
C ARG A 116 25.31 19.40 -1.77
N ASP A 117 24.72 20.56 -1.46
CA ASP A 117 25.16 21.37 -0.33
C ASP A 117 24.74 20.71 0.99
N VAL A 118 25.71 20.50 1.86
CA VAL A 118 25.48 19.91 3.19
C VAL A 118 25.15 21.00 4.22
N ASN A 119 24.37 20.60 5.24
CA ASN A 119 23.92 21.48 6.32
C ASN A 119 23.18 22.75 5.81
N THR A 120 22.67 22.69 4.59
CA THR A 120 21.92 23.78 3.95
C THR A 120 20.46 23.36 3.81
N PRO A 121 19.48 24.15 4.33
CA PRO A 121 18.07 23.84 4.19
C PRO A 121 17.64 23.87 2.72
N PHE A 122 16.96 22.81 2.29
CA PHE A 122 16.30 22.69 0.99
C PHE A 122 14.78 22.67 1.23
N PRO A 123 14.06 23.76 0.89
CA PRO A 123 12.61 23.83 1.11
C PRO A 123 11.87 22.76 0.33
N VAL A 124 10.90 22.11 0.99
CA VAL A 124 10.04 21.08 0.40
C VAL A 124 8.59 21.27 0.84
N SER A 125 7.66 20.65 0.13
CA SER A 125 6.23 20.71 0.48
C SER A 125 5.95 20.07 1.84
N SER A 126 4.87 20.51 2.47
CA SER A 126 4.38 19.93 3.74
C SER A 126 4.13 18.43 3.63
N ASN A 127 3.71 17.94 2.47
CA ASN A 127 3.50 16.52 2.20
C ASN A 127 4.82 15.74 2.30
N VAL A 128 5.90 16.22 1.70
CA VAL A 128 7.24 15.60 1.79
C VAL A 128 7.72 15.60 3.24
N ILE A 129 7.57 16.72 3.97
CA ILE A 129 7.90 16.79 5.40
C ILE A 129 7.11 15.75 6.22
N THR A 130 5.82 15.60 5.95
CA THR A 130 4.95 14.63 6.65
C THR A 130 5.45 13.21 6.44
N VAL A 131 5.72 12.82 5.19
CA VAL A 131 6.18 11.46 4.87
C VAL A 131 7.58 11.19 5.43
N VAL A 132 8.52 12.14 5.32
CA VAL A 132 9.88 11.97 5.84
C VAL A 132 9.88 11.92 7.38
N ARG A 133 9.07 12.73 8.05
CA ARG A 133 8.92 12.68 9.51
C ARG A 133 8.40 11.32 9.97
N GLU A 134 7.38 10.79 9.32
CA GLU A 134 6.86 9.47 9.63
C GLU A 134 7.90 8.36 9.33
N ALA A 135 8.64 8.47 8.22
CA ALA A 135 9.71 7.52 7.90
C ALA A 135 10.82 7.51 8.98
N ILE A 136 11.21 8.68 9.50
CA ILE A 136 12.18 8.79 10.61
C ILE A 136 11.62 8.11 11.87
N ARG A 137 10.35 8.34 12.20
CA ARG A 137 9.68 7.70 13.34
C ARG A 137 9.66 6.17 13.18
N LEU A 138 9.27 5.70 12.00
CA LEU A 138 9.16 4.27 11.69
C LEU A 138 10.53 3.57 11.61
N HIS A 139 11.59 4.29 11.23
CA HIS A 139 12.95 3.77 11.32
C HIS A 139 13.26 3.29 12.74
N ALA A 140 12.95 4.08 13.76
CA ALA A 140 13.14 3.68 15.16
C ALA A 140 12.22 2.52 15.55
N VAL A 141 10.94 2.55 15.16
CA VAL A 141 9.96 1.50 15.46
C VAL A 141 10.33 0.15 14.85
N THR A 142 10.95 0.15 13.67
CA THR A 142 11.37 -1.07 12.95
C THR A 142 12.83 -1.47 13.21
N ALA A 143 13.42 -0.98 14.31
CA ALA A 143 14.82 -1.26 14.68
C ALA A 143 15.82 -0.93 13.54
N GLY A 144 15.58 0.18 12.83
CA GLY A 144 16.44 0.65 11.75
C GLY A 144 16.20 -0.03 10.38
N LYS A 145 15.16 -0.86 10.25
CA LYS A 145 14.94 -1.65 9.03
C LYS A 145 14.11 -0.92 7.97
N LEU A 146 13.22 -0.02 8.35
CA LEU A 146 12.70 0.99 7.43
C LEU A 146 13.72 2.13 7.35
N ASP A 147 14.41 2.28 6.23
CA ASP A 147 15.33 3.40 5.99
C ASP A 147 15.09 3.98 4.59
N VAL A 148 14.48 5.15 4.54
CA VAL A 148 14.18 5.84 3.27
C VAL A 148 15.41 6.42 2.59
N THR A 149 16.59 6.26 3.16
CA THR A 149 17.86 6.69 2.53
C THR A 149 18.58 5.58 1.77
N VAL A 150 17.98 4.39 1.65
CA VAL A 150 18.55 3.23 0.91
C VAL A 150 18.58 3.40 -0.61
N GLY A 151 18.13 4.54 -1.14
CA GLY A 151 18.07 4.80 -2.59
C GLY A 151 19.35 4.44 -3.37
N PRO A 152 20.56 4.77 -2.90
CA PRO A 152 21.82 4.38 -3.57
C PRO A 152 21.98 2.86 -3.70
N LEU A 153 21.53 2.10 -2.70
CA LEU A 153 21.55 0.64 -2.73
C LEU A 153 20.48 0.09 -3.68
N VAL A 154 19.27 0.64 -3.64
CA VAL A 154 18.16 0.26 -4.55
C VAL A 154 18.57 0.47 -6.01
N ASN A 155 19.17 1.61 -6.34
CA ASN A 155 19.72 1.91 -7.67
C ASN A 155 20.85 0.95 -8.06
N LEU A 156 21.78 0.67 -7.13
CA LEU A 156 22.90 -0.24 -7.37
C LEU A 156 22.43 -1.67 -7.73
N TRP A 157 21.38 -2.15 -7.08
CA TRP A 157 20.78 -3.47 -7.34
C TRP A 157 19.84 -3.47 -8.57
N GLY A 158 19.59 -2.32 -9.18
CA GLY A 158 18.80 -2.19 -10.43
C GLY A 158 17.30 -2.09 -10.23
N PHE A 159 16.83 -1.87 -9.01
CA PHE A 159 15.40 -1.70 -8.68
C PHE A 159 14.92 -0.25 -8.66
N GLY A 160 15.84 0.71 -8.80
CA GLY A 160 15.54 2.14 -8.83
C GLY A 160 15.37 2.72 -10.25
N PRO A 161 15.17 4.04 -10.36
CA PRO A 161 14.91 4.72 -11.63
C PRO A 161 16.06 4.63 -12.65
N ASP A 162 17.30 4.41 -12.21
CA ASP A 162 18.47 4.34 -13.09
C ASP A 162 18.54 3.06 -13.94
N GLY A 163 17.69 2.07 -13.65
CA GLY A 163 17.41 0.89 -14.46
C GLY A 163 18.64 0.21 -15.06
N ARG A 164 19.53 -0.36 -14.25
CA ARG A 164 20.70 -1.12 -14.72
C ARG A 164 20.34 -2.58 -15.01
N ALA A 165 21.12 -3.21 -15.90
CA ALA A 165 20.98 -4.63 -16.17
C ALA A 165 21.10 -5.46 -14.88
N ASN A 166 20.26 -6.49 -14.74
CA ASN A 166 20.22 -7.44 -13.64
C ASN A 166 21.63 -8.03 -13.40
N ARG A 167 22.36 -7.49 -12.44
CA ARG A 167 23.69 -7.94 -12.04
C ARG A 167 23.83 -7.92 -10.52
N VAL A 168 24.64 -8.81 -10.03
CA VAL A 168 25.02 -8.81 -8.61
C VAL A 168 26.18 -7.82 -8.42
N PRO A 169 26.01 -6.77 -7.59
CA PRO A 169 27.09 -5.85 -7.28
C PRO A 169 28.22 -6.51 -6.49
N THR A 170 29.44 -5.99 -6.65
CA THR A 170 30.59 -6.38 -5.83
C THR A 170 30.46 -5.81 -4.41
N ASP A 171 31.17 -6.42 -3.46
CA ASP A 171 31.22 -5.95 -2.07
C ASP A 171 31.74 -4.51 -1.96
N ALA A 172 32.67 -4.12 -2.82
CA ALA A 172 33.22 -2.77 -2.86
C ALA A 172 32.16 -1.75 -3.31
N GLU A 173 31.34 -2.10 -4.31
CA GLU A 173 30.21 -1.24 -4.75
C GLU A 173 29.15 -1.12 -3.67
N ILE A 174 28.80 -2.23 -3.01
CA ILE A 174 27.85 -2.23 -1.90
C ILE A 174 28.32 -1.33 -0.76
N ARG A 175 29.60 -1.46 -0.33
CA ARG A 175 30.16 -0.59 0.72
C ARG A 175 30.13 0.88 0.33
N ARG A 176 30.43 1.21 -0.95
CA ARG A 176 30.39 2.60 -1.44
C ARG A 176 28.97 3.16 -1.42
N ALA A 177 27.99 2.41 -1.93
CA ALA A 177 26.58 2.84 -1.91
C ALA A 177 26.06 2.97 -0.48
N LYS A 178 26.41 2.02 0.40
CA LYS A 178 26.01 2.06 1.81
C LYS A 178 26.56 3.28 2.56
N ALA A 179 27.74 3.77 2.22
CA ALA A 179 28.30 4.99 2.80
C ALA A 179 27.50 6.26 2.46
N GLN A 180 26.63 6.19 1.45
CA GLN A 180 25.71 7.28 1.04
C GLN A 180 24.32 7.16 1.67
N CYS A 181 24.09 6.16 2.54
CA CYS A 181 22.84 5.90 3.23
C CYS A 181 22.92 6.30 4.70
N GLY A 182 21.80 6.20 5.39
CA GLY A 182 21.66 6.35 6.83
C GLY A 182 20.76 7.54 7.20
N ILE A 183 19.65 7.23 7.85
CA ILE A 183 18.62 8.21 8.26
C ILE A 183 19.19 9.34 9.13
N ASN A 184 20.27 9.08 9.89
CA ASN A 184 20.95 10.08 10.72
C ASN A 184 21.65 11.19 9.91
N ASN A 185 21.78 11.01 8.58
CA ASN A 185 22.29 11.99 7.64
C ASN A 185 21.20 12.90 7.04
N LEU A 186 19.94 12.73 7.49
CA LEU A 186 18.78 13.50 7.06
C LEU A 186 18.15 14.20 8.25
N ASP A 187 18.04 15.52 8.22
CA ASP A 187 17.32 16.30 9.23
C ASP A 187 16.12 17.02 8.59
N ILE A 188 15.15 17.37 9.43
CA ILE A 188 14.03 18.27 9.11
C ILE A 188 14.21 19.54 9.93
N VAL A 189 14.27 20.69 9.24
CA VAL A 189 14.38 22.03 9.87
C VAL A 189 13.26 22.91 9.32
N GLY A 190 12.22 23.11 10.12
CA GLY A 190 11.01 23.82 9.66
C GLY A 190 10.32 23.06 8.53
N ASP A 191 10.21 23.67 7.39
CA ASP A 191 9.66 23.17 6.13
C ASP A 191 10.74 22.75 5.11
N ALA A 192 11.95 22.45 5.60
CA ALA A 192 13.08 22.08 4.76
C ALA A 192 13.72 20.76 5.18
N LEU A 193 14.29 20.04 4.20
CA LEU A 193 15.17 18.90 4.41
C LEU A 193 16.63 19.34 4.41
N VAL A 194 17.45 18.75 5.25
CA VAL A 194 18.88 19.06 5.36
C VAL A 194 19.69 17.78 5.24
N LYS A 195 20.70 17.78 4.36
CA LYS A 195 21.66 16.68 4.22
C LYS A 195 22.91 16.96 5.07
N LYS A 196 23.45 15.92 5.70
CA LYS A 196 24.76 15.93 6.36
C LYS A 196 25.88 15.38 5.47
N ILE A 197 25.53 14.68 4.40
CA ILE A 197 26.46 14.17 3.39
C ILE A 197 25.94 14.52 1.98
N PRO A 198 26.81 14.88 1.02
CA PRO A 198 26.37 15.41 -0.27
C PRO A 198 25.65 14.41 -1.15
N ASP A 199 25.95 13.12 -1.00
CA ASP A 199 25.39 12.03 -1.81
C ASP A 199 24.18 11.35 -1.18
N LEU A 200 23.64 11.88 -0.07
CA LEU A 200 22.42 11.35 0.52
C LEU A 200 21.27 11.34 -0.51
N TYR A 201 20.63 10.21 -0.64
CA TYR A 201 19.53 10.01 -1.58
C TYR A 201 18.31 9.45 -0.86
N VAL A 202 17.21 10.18 -0.87
CA VAL A 202 15.93 9.77 -0.26
C VAL A 202 15.06 9.08 -1.30
N TYR A 203 14.48 7.93 -0.92
CA TYR A 203 13.62 7.09 -1.73
C TYR A 203 12.39 6.65 -0.93
N LEU A 204 11.22 7.20 -1.25
CA LEU A 204 10.01 7.07 -0.43
C LEU A 204 9.08 5.92 -0.85
N SER A 205 9.47 5.03 -1.76
CA SER A 205 8.58 3.99 -2.31
C SER A 205 8.01 3.01 -1.26
N SER A 206 8.64 2.93 -0.09
CA SER A 206 8.23 2.07 1.03
C SER A 206 7.16 2.67 1.94
N ILE A 207 6.69 3.89 1.66
CA ILE A 207 5.76 4.63 2.52
C ILE A 207 4.85 5.59 1.73
N ALA A 208 5.27 5.97 0.53
CA ALA A 208 4.57 7.00 -0.26
C ALA A 208 3.21 6.51 -0.81
N LYS A 209 3.03 5.21 -1.06
CA LYS A 209 1.74 4.69 -1.53
C LYS A 209 0.68 4.78 -0.44
N GLY A 210 1.04 4.38 0.79
CA GLY A 210 0.17 4.55 1.95
C GLY A 210 -0.20 6.01 2.20
N PHE A 211 0.77 6.94 2.06
CA PHE A 211 0.48 8.37 2.09
C PHE A 211 -0.48 8.79 0.96
N GLY A 212 -0.29 8.27 -0.26
CA GLY A 212 -1.18 8.53 -1.38
C GLY A 212 -2.63 8.12 -1.13
N VAL A 213 -2.84 6.99 -0.47
CA VAL A 213 -4.15 6.53 -0.03
C VAL A 213 -4.79 7.52 0.96
N GLU A 214 -4.04 7.98 1.97
CA GLU A 214 -4.54 8.97 2.94
C GLU A 214 -4.86 10.30 2.28
N TYR A 215 -3.97 10.79 1.42
CA TYR A 215 -4.15 12.08 0.75
C TYR A 215 -5.40 12.11 -0.15
N ILE A 216 -5.79 10.96 -0.71
CA ILE A 216 -7.04 10.81 -1.44
C ILE A 216 -8.24 10.68 -0.48
N ALA A 217 -8.08 9.96 0.62
CA ALA A 217 -9.10 9.85 1.64
C ALA A 217 -9.48 11.22 2.21
N ASP A 218 -8.48 12.04 2.55
CA ASP A 218 -8.66 13.42 3.02
C ASP A 218 -9.42 14.28 1.99
N GLU A 219 -9.14 14.11 0.69
CA GLU A 219 -9.88 14.83 -0.37
C GLU A 219 -11.35 14.38 -0.45
N LEU A 220 -11.61 13.08 -0.34
CA LEU A 220 -12.98 12.56 -0.32
C LEU A 220 -13.77 13.11 0.87
N GLU A 221 -13.16 13.12 2.07
CA GLU A 221 -13.77 13.66 3.29
C GLU A 221 -14.01 15.19 3.16
N ALA A 222 -13.06 15.93 2.57
CA ALA A 222 -13.23 17.35 2.29
C ALA A 222 -14.37 17.65 1.30
N LEU A 223 -14.68 16.69 0.41
CA LEU A 223 -15.82 16.72 -0.50
C LEU A 223 -17.13 16.23 0.12
N GLY A 224 -17.15 15.91 1.43
CA GLY A 224 -18.32 15.40 2.14
C GLY A 224 -18.64 13.92 1.88
N ILE A 225 -17.67 13.16 1.38
CA ILE A 225 -17.79 11.72 1.11
C ILE A 225 -17.17 10.97 2.28
N ASP A 226 -17.99 10.36 3.13
CA ASP A 226 -17.63 9.68 4.37
C ASP A 226 -17.75 8.14 4.31
N ARG A 227 -18.07 7.59 3.13
CA ARG A 227 -18.21 6.15 2.88
C ARG A 227 -17.39 5.77 1.65
N TYR A 228 -16.18 5.29 1.86
CA TYR A 228 -15.27 4.98 0.76
C TYR A 228 -14.33 3.81 1.06
N LEU A 229 -13.80 3.25 -0.03
CA LEU A 229 -12.66 2.36 -0.08
C LEU A 229 -11.68 2.91 -1.11
N VAL A 230 -10.51 3.33 -0.67
CA VAL A 230 -9.39 3.80 -1.50
C VAL A 230 -8.36 2.70 -1.58
N ASP A 231 -8.00 2.26 -2.78
CA ASP A 231 -6.95 1.27 -3.07
C ASP A 231 -5.94 1.87 -4.04
N VAL A 232 -4.66 1.88 -3.65
CA VAL A 232 -3.53 2.27 -4.50
C VAL A 232 -2.48 1.18 -4.48
N GLY A 233 -2.52 0.29 -5.48
CA GLY A 233 -1.54 -0.77 -5.66
C GLY A 233 -1.53 -1.84 -4.56
N GLY A 234 -2.60 -1.94 -3.77
CA GLY A 234 -2.77 -2.90 -2.68
C GLY A 234 -2.67 -2.28 -1.28
N GLU A 235 -2.29 -1.01 -1.16
CA GLU A 235 -2.47 -0.21 0.05
C GLU A 235 -3.90 0.31 0.07
N VAL A 236 -4.65 -0.01 1.13
CA VAL A 236 -6.10 0.19 1.17
C VAL A 236 -6.54 0.87 2.45
N ARG A 237 -7.41 1.89 2.34
CA ARG A 237 -8.12 2.52 3.45
C ARG A 237 -9.63 2.42 3.22
N GLY A 238 -10.37 2.01 4.25
CA GLY A 238 -11.82 2.02 4.26
C GLY A 238 -12.38 2.90 5.36
N LEU A 239 -13.38 3.74 5.03
CA LEU A 239 -14.15 4.54 5.98
C LEU A 239 -15.64 4.26 5.82
N GLY A 240 -16.36 4.28 6.95
CA GLY A 240 -17.81 4.14 7.00
C GLY A 240 -18.33 2.79 6.51
N ALA A 241 -19.63 2.72 6.24
CA ALA A 241 -20.29 1.49 5.81
C ALA A 241 -20.24 1.30 4.28
N SER A 242 -20.04 0.06 3.85
CA SER A 242 -20.13 -0.33 2.44
C SER A 242 -21.57 -0.26 1.90
N ALA A 243 -21.74 -0.38 0.59
CA ALA A 243 -23.07 -0.42 -0.05
C ALA A 243 -23.99 -1.59 0.41
N HIS A 244 -23.42 -2.59 1.07
CA HIS A 244 -24.17 -3.73 1.60
C HIS A 244 -24.47 -3.60 3.10
N GLY A 245 -24.14 -2.46 3.69
CA GLY A 245 -24.13 -2.27 5.14
C GLY A 245 -22.92 -2.91 5.81
N GLY A 246 -22.51 -2.42 6.95
CA GLY A 246 -21.32 -2.89 7.66
C GLY A 246 -20.00 -2.48 6.99
N PRO A 247 -18.86 -2.96 7.52
CA PRO A 247 -17.52 -2.55 7.10
C PRO A 247 -17.19 -2.98 5.66
N TRP A 248 -16.21 -2.30 5.07
CA TRP A 248 -15.66 -2.68 3.78
C TRP A 248 -14.90 -4.01 3.90
N ARG A 249 -15.08 -4.89 2.93
CA ARG A 249 -14.46 -6.21 2.92
C ARG A 249 -13.32 -6.22 1.92
N VAL A 250 -12.11 -6.48 2.40
CA VAL A 250 -10.88 -6.52 1.60
C VAL A 250 -10.25 -7.90 1.73
N ALA A 251 -9.89 -8.51 0.61
CA ALA A 251 -9.14 -9.76 0.59
C ALA A 251 -7.64 -9.49 0.72
N VAL A 252 -6.97 -10.13 1.67
CA VAL A 252 -5.52 -10.16 1.77
C VAL A 252 -4.99 -11.26 0.86
N GLU A 253 -4.27 -10.88 -0.21
CA GLU A 253 -3.72 -11.85 -1.17
C GLU A 253 -2.65 -12.73 -0.50
N ARG A 254 -2.72 -14.03 -0.74
CA ARG A 254 -1.62 -14.96 -0.46
C ARG A 254 -0.71 -15.07 -1.69
N PRO A 255 0.61 -15.11 -1.52
CA PRO A 255 1.53 -15.47 -2.59
C PRO A 255 1.36 -16.96 -2.92
N ILE A 256 0.65 -17.29 -4.02
CA ILE A 256 0.31 -18.66 -4.38
C ILE A 256 1.10 -19.12 -5.60
N SER A 257 1.50 -20.41 -5.63
CA SER A 257 1.80 -21.14 -6.85
C SER A 257 0.53 -21.33 -7.68
N GLN A 258 0.65 -21.48 -9.00
CA GLN A 258 -0.47 -21.47 -9.99
C GLN A 258 -1.57 -22.52 -9.75
N GLU A 259 -1.45 -23.41 -8.78
CA GLU A 259 -2.32 -24.59 -8.58
C GLU A 259 -3.19 -24.55 -7.32
N ASP A 260 -2.96 -23.62 -6.38
CA ASP A 260 -3.71 -23.59 -5.12
C ASP A 260 -4.86 -22.58 -5.14
N THR A 261 -6.04 -23.07 -4.76
CA THR A 261 -7.28 -22.31 -4.62
C THR A 261 -7.15 -21.26 -3.51
N PHE A 262 -7.51 -20.04 -3.85
CA PHE A 262 -7.58 -18.85 -3.01
C PHE A 262 -8.21 -19.11 -1.65
N LEU A 263 -7.42 -19.01 -0.59
CA LEU A 263 -7.93 -18.72 0.74
C LEU A 263 -7.59 -17.27 1.05
N ASP A 264 -8.39 -16.39 0.48
CA ASP A 264 -8.33 -14.97 0.81
C ASP A 264 -8.81 -14.80 2.24
N ARG A 265 -7.92 -14.35 3.11
CA ARG A 265 -8.38 -13.85 4.41
C ARG A 265 -9.10 -12.53 4.15
N MET A 266 -10.37 -12.48 4.50
CA MET A 266 -11.13 -11.24 4.46
C MET A 266 -10.88 -10.43 5.72
N VAL A 267 -10.47 -9.19 5.54
CA VAL A 267 -10.41 -8.19 6.62
C VAL A 267 -11.54 -7.18 6.44
N HIS A 268 -11.98 -6.63 7.55
CA HIS A 268 -13.09 -5.67 7.61
C HIS A 268 -12.55 -4.29 7.98
N LEU A 269 -12.71 -3.32 7.07
CA LEU A 269 -12.25 -1.96 7.28
C LEU A 269 -13.45 -1.03 7.48
N ALA A 270 -13.52 -0.33 8.62
CA ALA A 270 -14.57 0.63 8.95
C ALA A 270 -14.02 2.04 9.22
N ASP A 271 -12.82 2.18 9.67
CA ASP A 271 -11.98 3.36 9.80
C ASP A 271 -10.55 2.86 10.02
N SER A 272 -10.07 2.10 9.05
CA SER A 272 -8.79 1.45 9.14
C SER A 272 -8.20 1.22 7.77
N SER A 273 -6.92 0.87 7.77
CA SER A 273 -6.13 0.65 6.57
C SER A 273 -5.38 -0.66 6.66
N VAL A 274 -5.07 -1.23 5.50
CA VAL A 274 -4.13 -2.35 5.37
C VAL A 274 -3.10 -2.04 4.29
N ALA A 275 -1.88 -2.47 4.52
CA ALA A 275 -0.80 -2.42 3.54
C ALA A 275 -0.01 -3.74 3.56
N THR A 276 0.45 -4.17 2.40
CA THR A 276 1.17 -5.44 2.25
C THR A 276 2.50 -5.24 1.54
N SER A 277 3.58 -5.63 2.21
CA SER A 277 4.91 -5.79 1.62
C SER A 277 5.21 -7.26 1.36
N GLY A 278 5.95 -7.56 0.28
CA GLY A 278 6.37 -8.91 -0.04
C GLY A 278 7.26 -8.98 -1.27
N ASP A 279 8.08 -9.99 -1.34
CA ASP A 279 9.14 -10.16 -2.34
C ASP A 279 8.70 -10.94 -3.61
N TYR A 280 7.45 -11.42 -3.66
CA TYR A 280 6.99 -12.34 -4.71
C TYR A 280 6.68 -11.66 -6.05
N ARG A 281 6.58 -10.34 -6.11
CA ARG A 281 6.20 -9.60 -7.33
C ARG A 281 7.35 -8.95 -8.06
N ASN A 282 8.40 -8.50 -7.35
CA ASN A 282 9.50 -7.74 -7.92
C ASN A 282 10.85 -8.31 -7.47
N TYR A 283 11.47 -9.09 -8.35
CA TYR A 283 12.75 -9.75 -8.14
C TYR A 283 13.42 -10.02 -9.48
N PHE A 284 14.72 -10.31 -9.47
CA PHE A 284 15.41 -10.95 -10.59
C PHE A 284 16.09 -12.24 -10.15
N GLU A 285 16.33 -13.13 -11.09
CA GLU A 285 17.08 -14.38 -10.85
C GLU A 285 18.39 -14.37 -11.61
N LYS A 286 19.45 -14.81 -10.96
CA LYS A 286 20.76 -14.99 -11.55
C LYS A 286 21.49 -16.17 -10.91
N ASP A 287 22.05 -17.06 -11.73
CA ASP A 287 22.84 -18.23 -11.30
C ASP A 287 22.06 -19.09 -10.26
N GLY A 288 20.74 -19.26 -10.46
CA GLY A 288 19.86 -20.02 -9.57
C GLY A 288 19.51 -19.32 -8.24
N HIS A 289 19.98 -18.08 -8.04
CA HIS A 289 19.65 -17.27 -6.86
C HIS A 289 18.64 -16.20 -7.22
N ARG A 290 17.64 -16.02 -6.34
CA ARG A 290 16.63 -14.97 -6.42
C ARG A 290 17.07 -13.77 -5.58
N TYR A 291 16.95 -12.58 -6.16
CA TYR A 291 17.27 -11.29 -5.53
C TYR A 291 16.01 -10.43 -5.45
N SER A 292 15.52 -10.22 -4.25
CA SER A 292 14.35 -9.38 -3.97
C SER A 292 14.66 -7.90 -4.19
N HIS A 293 13.64 -7.11 -4.52
CA HIS A 293 13.75 -5.65 -4.55
C HIS A 293 13.85 -5.00 -3.16
N THR A 294 13.49 -5.74 -2.12
CA THR A 294 13.56 -5.28 -0.72
C THR A 294 15.00 -5.40 -0.23
N ILE A 295 15.63 -4.27 0.07
CA ILE A 295 17.03 -4.18 0.50
C ILE A 295 17.11 -4.02 2.02
N ASP A 296 17.93 -4.85 2.69
CA ASP A 296 18.27 -4.66 4.10
C ASP A 296 19.33 -3.55 4.24
N PRO A 297 18.99 -2.39 4.86
CA PRO A 297 19.93 -1.27 5.02
C PRO A 297 21.18 -1.64 5.83
N SER A 298 21.08 -2.63 6.73
CA SER A 298 22.19 -3.05 7.57
C SER A 298 23.24 -3.83 6.79
N THR A 299 22.85 -4.62 5.80
CA THR A 299 23.76 -5.43 4.96
C THR A 299 24.05 -4.74 3.62
N GLY A 300 23.15 -3.91 3.12
CA GLY A 300 23.17 -3.34 1.77
C GLY A 300 22.82 -4.36 0.68
N ARG A 301 22.20 -5.48 1.05
CA ARG A 301 21.84 -6.59 0.17
C ARG A 301 20.34 -6.85 0.19
N PRO A 302 19.79 -7.45 -0.88
CA PRO A 302 18.44 -8.01 -0.85
C PRO A 302 18.21 -8.95 0.33
N ILE A 303 17.00 -8.95 0.87
CA ILE A 303 16.58 -9.94 1.87
C ILE A 303 16.64 -11.36 1.29
N THR A 304 16.93 -12.35 2.15
CA THR A 304 17.12 -13.76 1.75
C THR A 304 16.31 -14.76 2.58
N HIS A 305 15.51 -14.27 3.54
CA HIS A 305 14.67 -15.13 4.37
C HIS A 305 13.44 -15.65 3.61
N ASN A 306 12.71 -16.55 4.23
CA ASN A 306 11.55 -17.23 3.65
C ASN A 306 10.19 -16.54 3.92
N LEU A 307 10.18 -15.30 4.41
CA LEU A 307 8.97 -14.50 4.54
C LEU A 307 8.50 -14.10 3.13
N ALA A 308 7.29 -14.50 2.77
CA ALA A 308 6.72 -14.22 1.46
C ALA A 308 5.94 -12.90 1.43
N SER A 309 5.22 -12.58 2.51
CA SER A 309 4.53 -11.30 2.67
C SER A 309 4.26 -10.94 4.11
N VAL A 310 4.13 -9.65 4.36
CA VAL A 310 3.65 -9.06 5.63
C VAL A 310 2.50 -8.13 5.30
N THR A 311 1.36 -8.33 5.94
CA THR A 311 0.23 -7.40 5.91
C THR A 311 0.08 -6.76 7.27
N VAL A 312 0.04 -5.44 7.31
CA VAL A 312 -0.15 -4.63 8.52
C VAL A 312 -1.50 -3.95 8.45
N MET A 313 -2.26 -4.00 9.55
CA MET A 313 -3.47 -3.20 9.75
C MET A 313 -3.16 -2.05 10.71
N HIS A 314 -3.55 -0.84 10.35
CA HIS A 314 -3.34 0.35 11.15
C HIS A 314 -4.40 1.41 10.78
N HIS A 315 -4.66 2.38 11.66
CA HIS A 315 -5.51 3.52 11.34
C HIS A 315 -4.94 4.34 10.17
N SER A 316 -3.64 4.66 10.21
CA SER A 316 -2.92 5.33 9.13
C SER A 316 -2.40 4.33 8.09
N CYS A 317 -2.73 4.54 6.82
CA CYS A 317 -2.27 3.73 5.70
C CYS A 317 -0.77 3.96 5.43
N MET A 318 -0.29 5.20 5.58
CA MET A 318 1.12 5.54 5.49
C MET A 318 1.96 4.79 6.53
N THR A 319 1.49 4.76 7.78
CA THR A 319 2.13 3.98 8.84
C THR A 319 2.10 2.48 8.54
N ALA A 320 0.97 1.94 8.06
CA ALA A 320 0.85 0.53 7.70
C ALA A 320 1.84 0.13 6.59
N ASP A 321 1.99 0.95 5.53
CA ASP A 321 2.90 0.73 4.40
C ASP A 321 4.37 0.69 4.88
N GLY A 322 4.79 1.68 5.66
CA GLY A 322 6.14 1.72 6.22
C GLY A 322 6.43 0.58 7.20
N LEU A 323 5.47 0.24 8.08
CA LEU A 323 5.63 -0.89 9.02
C LEU A 323 5.71 -2.22 8.28
N ALA A 324 4.87 -2.45 7.26
CA ALA A 324 4.91 -3.67 6.46
C ALA A 324 6.29 -3.86 5.82
N THR A 325 6.86 -2.80 5.22
CA THR A 325 8.22 -2.84 4.65
C THR A 325 9.28 -3.12 5.71
N GLY A 326 9.24 -2.43 6.86
CA GLY A 326 10.23 -2.62 7.93
C GLY A 326 10.18 -4.03 8.55
N LEU A 327 8.98 -4.59 8.73
CA LEU A 327 8.78 -5.96 9.22
C LEU A 327 9.19 -7.00 8.16
N ASP A 328 8.96 -6.72 6.88
CA ASP A 328 9.44 -7.57 5.78
C ASP A 328 10.98 -7.65 5.78
N VAL A 329 11.67 -6.53 5.96
CA VAL A 329 13.15 -6.52 6.06
C VAL A 329 13.66 -7.30 7.29
N LEU A 330 12.95 -7.26 8.42
CA LEU A 330 13.30 -8.02 9.63
C LEU A 330 13.18 -9.53 9.44
N GLY A 331 12.28 -9.98 8.56
CA GLY A 331 11.98 -11.38 8.35
C GLY A 331 11.01 -11.98 9.39
N PRO A 332 10.67 -13.28 9.26
CA PRO A 332 9.51 -13.85 9.93
C PRO A 332 9.62 -13.93 11.47
N ASP A 333 10.82 -14.13 12.01
CA ASP A 333 11.00 -14.31 13.45
C ASP A 333 11.22 -12.97 14.14
N LYS A 334 12.25 -12.20 13.73
CA LYS A 334 12.53 -10.88 14.30
C LYS A 334 11.42 -9.87 14.01
N GLY A 335 10.78 -9.97 12.84
CA GLY A 335 9.63 -9.15 12.48
C GLY A 335 8.44 -9.42 13.39
N MET A 336 8.14 -10.67 13.68
CA MET A 336 7.06 -11.04 14.61
C MET A 336 7.40 -10.62 16.05
N GLU A 337 8.64 -10.79 16.48
CA GLU A 337 9.11 -10.33 17.79
C GLU A 337 8.94 -8.80 17.96
N GLN A 338 9.34 -8.05 16.93
CA GLN A 338 9.17 -6.59 16.90
C GLN A 338 7.69 -6.19 16.86
N ALA A 339 6.88 -6.89 16.08
CA ALA A 339 5.44 -6.63 16.00
C ALA A 339 4.75 -6.85 17.37
N ILE A 340 5.10 -7.91 18.09
CA ILE A 340 4.59 -8.17 19.44
C ILE A 340 5.05 -7.08 20.41
N LYS A 341 6.34 -6.74 20.39
CA LYS A 341 6.92 -5.72 21.27
C LYS A 341 6.28 -4.34 21.09
N MET A 342 5.94 -3.97 19.86
CA MET A 342 5.39 -2.66 19.50
C MET A 342 3.86 -2.66 19.36
N ASP A 343 3.20 -3.77 19.69
CA ASP A 343 1.75 -4.00 19.56
C ASP A 343 1.22 -3.71 18.13
N ILE A 344 1.99 -4.11 17.10
CA ILE A 344 1.62 -3.91 15.69
C ILE A 344 0.69 -5.04 15.25
N ALA A 345 -0.48 -4.69 14.70
CA ALA A 345 -1.40 -5.64 14.09
C ALA A 345 -0.87 -6.10 12.73
N CYS A 346 -0.29 -7.30 12.66
CA CYS A 346 0.21 -7.85 11.39
C CYS A 346 -0.05 -9.36 11.26
N THR A 347 -0.18 -9.79 10.00
CA THR A 347 -0.10 -11.19 9.60
C THR A 347 1.06 -11.39 8.62
N MET A 348 1.75 -12.51 8.74
CA MET A 348 2.91 -12.88 7.95
C MET A 348 2.68 -14.21 7.27
N ILE A 349 2.99 -14.31 5.99
CA ILE A 349 2.98 -15.56 5.23
C ILE A 349 4.42 -16.03 5.04
N VAL A 350 4.74 -17.17 5.62
CA VAL A 350 6.08 -17.77 5.63
C VAL A 350 6.09 -19.02 4.76
N LYS A 351 7.09 -19.15 3.88
CA LYS A 351 7.26 -20.32 3.01
C LYS A 351 8.19 -21.34 3.69
N GLU A 352 7.65 -22.51 4.05
CA GLU A 352 8.40 -23.61 4.68
C GLU A 352 8.11 -24.93 3.96
N GLY A 353 9.16 -25.65 3.56
CA GLY A 353 9.01 -26.96 2.91
C GLY A 353 8.15 -26.98 1.65
N GLY A 354 8.03 -25.85 0.93
CA GLY A 354 7.16 -25.73 -0.25
C GLY A 354 5.72 -25.32 0.05
N THR A 355 5.33 -25.21 1.33
CA THR A 355 4.00 -24.78 1.79
C THR A 355 4.05 -23.37 2.39
N PHE A 356 2.88 -22.72 2.51
CA PHE A 356 2.76 -21.41 3.12
C PHE A 356 2.08 -21.51 4.48
N HIS A 357 2.70 -20.94 5.51
CA HIS A 357 2.20 -20.89 6.87
C HIS A 357 1.90 -19.46 7.27
N GLU A 358 0.77 -19.23 7.93
CA GLU A 358 0.38 -17.92 8.43
C GLU A 358 0.78 -17.78 9.90
N LYS A 359 1.49 -16.68 10.21
CA LYS A 359 1.81 -16.23 11.57
C LYS A 359 1.11 -14.91 11.83
N MET A 360 0.38 -14.77 12.94
CA MET A 360 -0.35 -13.55 13.29
C MET A 360 0.11 -12.98 14.62
N SER A 361 0.27 -11.66 14.69
CA SER A 361 0.51 -10.98 15.96
C SER A 361 -0.74 -11.02 16.86
N PRO A 362 -0.60 -10.91 18.19
CA PRO A 362 -1.74 -10.79 19.09
C PRO A 362 -2.66 -9.60 18.76
N ALA A 363 -2.06 -8.47 18.34
CA ALA A 363 -2.81 -7.28 17.93
C ALA A 363 -3.67 -7.54 16.69
N TRP A 364 -3.17 -8.31 15.71
CA TRP A 364 -3.94 -8.70 14.53
C TRP A 364 -5.18 -9.52 14.91
N ARG A 365 -5.00 -10.53 15.77
CA ARG A 365 -6.12 -11.37 16.22
C ARG A 365 -7.21 -10.55 16.91
N ARG A 366 -6.84 -9.60 17.78
CA ARG A 366 -7.81 -8.72 18.44
C ARG A 366 -8.63 -7.84 17.49
N GLN A 367 -8.11 -7.54 16.31
CA GLN A 367 -8.80 -6.70 15.31
C GLN A 367 -9.60 -7.50 14.28
N THR A 368 -9.33 -8.80 14.12
CA THR A 368 -9.93 -9.61 13.05
C THR A 368 -10.75 -10.79 13.56
N GLU A 369 -10.63 -11.19 14.81
CA GLU A 369 -11.40 -12.20 15.53
C GLU A 369 -12.40 -11.57 16.49
#